data_8f9958e556b47f87e8510c36685151d1
#
_entry.id   8f9958e556b47f87e8510c36685151d1
#
_cell.length_a   1.000
_cell.length_b   1.000
_cell.length_c   1.000
_cell.angle_alpha   90.00
_cell.angle_beta   90.00
_cell.angle_gamma   90.00
#
_symmetry.space_group_name_H-M   'P 1'
#
loop_
_entity.id
_entity.type
_entity.pdbx_description
1 polymer ?
#
loop_
_entity_poly.entity_id
_entity_poly.type
_entity_poly.pdbx_seq_one_letter_code
_entity_poly.pdbx_strand_id
1 'polypeptide(L)'
;MKIAIFSGGEFLKTQLLPYDKLICADKGYEYAKALNLTPDFILGDFDSLGYMPQSAEIFPKDKNFSDTELAIKKAVSLGATEIDIYFSLGGRLDHELFNINLLKYAKNLGVTANIISGNTVVSLISGNGSYLAKKGNNVSLVPFSDEAHIIKSKGLKYPLDNIKAVRGETLTLSNVATCDEIYIEIASGEVLLICFL
;
A
#
# COMPACT_ATOMS: atom_id res chain seq x y z
N MET A 1 9.01 -4.00 -13.59
CA MET A 1 7.79 -3.32 -14.05
C MET A 1 7.00 -2.87 -12.84
N LYS A 2 6.57 -1.61 -12.84
CA LYS A 2 5.74 -1.00 -11.79
C LYS A 2 4.28 -0.92 -12.23
N ILE A 3 3.37 -1.44 -11.41
CA ILE A 3 1.93 -1.45 -11.73
C ILE A 3 1.17 -0.63 -10.70
N ALA A 4 0.29 0.27 -11.18
CA ALA A 4 -0.68 0.94 -10.35
C ALA A 4 -1.96 0.08 -10.27
N ILE A 5 -2.52 -0.05 -9.06
CA ILE A 5 -3.82 -0.67 -8.83
C ILE A 5 -4.75 0.39 -8.24
N PHE A 6 -5.90 0.63 -8.87
CA PHE A 6 -6.97 1.43 -8.29
C PHE A 6 -8.00 0.51 -7.65
N SER A 7 -8.19 0.66 -6.35
CA SER A 7 -9.14 -0.10 -5.54
C SER A 7 -10.43 0.70 -5.29
N GLY A 8 -11.36 0.17 -4.49
CA GLY A 8 -12.69 0.74 -4.29
C GLY A 8 -12.92 1.52 -3.00
N GLY A 9 -11.86 1.96 -2.30
CA GLY A 9 -11.95 2.76 -1.08
C GLY A 9 -12.34 4.22 -1.34
N GLU A 10 -11.88 5.14 -0.51
CA GLU A 10 -12.18 6.55 -0.66
C GLU A 10 -11.37 7.21 -1.78
N PHE A 11 -12.06 8.01 -2.63
CA PHE A 11 -11.43 8.79 -3.69
C PHE A 11 -10.84 10.08 -3.14
N LEU A 12 -9.63 10.00 -2.64
CA LEU A 12 -8.88 11.16 -2.15
C LEU A 12 -7.98 11.72 -3.25
N LYS A 13 -7.82 13.06 -3.25
CA LYS A 13 -6.82 13.70 -4.12
C LYS A 13 -5.44 13.17 -3.80
N THR A 14 -4.88 12.36 -4.69
CA THR A 14 -3.62 11.64 -4.51
C THR A 14 -2.72 11.89 -5.71
N GLN A 15 -1.44 12.16 -5.46
CA GLN A 15 -0.46 12.24 -6.53
C GLN A 15 -0.15 10.83 -7.04
N LEU A 16 -0.38 10.59 -8.31
CA LEU A 16 0.02 9.33 -8.94
C LEU A 16 1.51 9.36 -9.25
N LEU A 17 2.22 8.32 -8.80
CA LEU A 17 3.62 8.09 -9.17
C LEU A 17 3.68 7.46 -10.57
N PRO A 18 4.80 7.57 -11.30
CA PRO A 18 4.97 6.91 -12.59
C PRO A 18 4.74 5.39 -12.48
N TYR A 19 4.01 4.83 -13.43
CA TYR A 19 3.73 3.39 -13.54
C TYR A 19 3.76 2.96 -15.01
N ASP A 20 3.97 1.65 -15.24
CA ASP A 20 4.00 1.06 -16.58
C ASP A 20 2.60 0.61 -17.02
N LYS A 21 1.76 0.15 -16.08
CA LYS A 21 0.40 -0.34 -16.32
C LYS A 21 -0.54 0.04 -15.20
N LEU A 22 -1.83 0.18 -15.55
CA LEU A 22 -2.92 0.46 -14.62
C LEU A 22 -3.92 -0.70 -14.62
N ILE A 23 -4.19 -1.24 -13.43
CA ILE A 23 -5.24 -2.21 -13.18
C ILE A 23 -6.31 -1.56 -12.31
N CYS A 24 -7.57 -1.64 -12.71
CA CYS A 24 -8.70 -1.17 -11.92
C CYS A 24 -9.49 -2.34 -11.35
N ALA A 25 -9.62 -2.36 -10.02
CA ALA A 25 -10.41 -3.33 -9.29
C ALA A 25 -11.77 -2.71 -8.93
N ASP A 26 -12.84 -3.29 -9.45
CA ASP A 26 -14.23 -2.88 -9.20
C ASP A 26 -14.44 -1.36 -9.35
N LYS A 27 -14.86 -0.66 -8.28
CA LYS A 27 -15.11 0.79 -8.25
C LYS A 27 -13.87 1.64 -8.64
N GLY A 28 -12.65 1.08 -8.57
CA GLY A 28 -11.43 1.75 -9.03
C GLY A 28 -11.48 2.18 -10.49
N TYR A 29 -12.35 1.54 -11.30
CA TYR A 29 -12.59 1.97 -12.70
C TYR A 29 -13.25 3.36 -12.79
N GLU A 30 -14.18 3.68 -11.89
CA GLU A 30 -14.79 5.03 -11.85
C GLU A 30 -13.74 6.10 -11.52
N TYR A 31 -12.76 5.77 -10.67
CA TYR A 31 -11.68 6.70 -10.33
C TYR A 31 -10.73 6.94 -11.49
N ALA A 32 -10.43 5.90 -12.28
CA ALA A 32 -9.68 6.06 -13.52
C ALA A 32 -10.41 6.97 -14.50
N LYS A 33 -11.72 6.78 -14.69
CA LYS A 33 -12.55 7.67 -15.52
C LYS A 33 -12.55 9.11 -15.03
N ALA A 34 -12.71 9.33 -13.72
CA ALA A 34 -12.70 10.67 -13.12
C ALA A 34 -11.36 11.38 -13.30
N LEU A 35 -10.26 10.62 -13.43
CA LEU A 35 -8.91 11.12 -13.68
C LEU A 35 -8.57 11.18 -15.18
N ASN A 36 -9.52 10.85 -16.08
CA ASN A 36 -9.30 10.72 -17.53
C ASN A 36 -8.16 9.75 -17.90
N LEU A 37 -8.05 8.65 -17.17
CA LEU A 37 -7.08 7.58 -17.40
C LEU A 37 -7.76 6.38 -18.04
N THR A 38 -7.03 5.71 -18.94
CA THR A 38 -7.45 4.45 -19.55
C THR A 38 -6.71 3.30 -18.89
N PRO A 39 -7.37 2.41 -18.14
CA PRO A 39 -6.71 1.25 -17.55
C PRO A 39 -6.34 0.22 -18.60
N ASP A 40 -5.23 -0.51 -18.36
CA ASP A 40 -4.84 -1.66 -19.16
C ASP A 40 -5.73 -2.89 -18.86
N PHE A 41 -6.16 -3.02 -17.59
CA PHE A 41 -7.03 -4.11 -17.14
C PHE A 41 -8.09 -3.59 -16.18
N ILE A 42 -9.29 -4.17 -16.31
CA ILE A 42 -10.44 -3.90 -15.43
C ILE A 42 -10.92 -5.27 -14.95
N LEU A 43 -11.06 -5.46 -13.65
CA LEU A 43 -11.48 -6.72 -13.05
C LEU A 43 -12.37 -6.52 -11.83
N GLY A 44 -13.27 -7.45 -11.57
CA GLY A 44 -14.20 -7.41 -10.44
C GLY A 44 -15.51 -8.11 -10.72
N ASP A 45 -16.46 -8.00 -9.80
CA ASP A 45 -17.85 -8.43 -10.01
C ASP A 45 -18.78 -7.26 -10.42
N PHE A 46 -18.31 -6.02 -10.25
CA PHE A 46 -18.97 -4.77 -10.63
C PHE A 46 -20.35 -4.55 -10.01
N ASP A 47 -20.66 -5.23 -8.90
CA ASP A 47 -21.95 -5.05 -8.22
C ASP A 47 -22.11 -3.61 -7.66
N SER A 48 -21.00 -2.96 -7.35
CA SER A 48 -20.96 -1.58 -6.87
C SER A 48 -21.18 -0.53 -7.96
N LEU A 49 -21.00 -0.89 -9.26
CA LEU A 49 -21.09 0.07 -10.38
C LEU A 49 -22.47 0.17 -11.00
N GLY A 50 -23.29 -0.88 -10.87
CA GLY A 50 -24.58 -0.94 -11.55
C GLY A 50 -24.52 -1.11 -13.08
N TYR A 51 -23.34 -1.29 -13.66
CA TYR A 51 -23.10 -1.60 -15.07
C TYR A 51 -21.78 -2.38 -15.23
N MET A 52 -21.64 -3.05 -16.38
CA MET A 52 -20.44 -3.81 -16.76
C MET A 52 -19.54 -2.97 -17.67
N PRO A 53 -18.28 -2.68 -17.29
CA PRO A 53 -17.33 -2.05 -18.21
C PRO A 53 -17.01 -2.94 -19.41
N GLN A 54 -16.79 -2.33 -20.59
CA GLN A 54 -16.30 -3.08 -21.75
C GLN A 54 -14.91 -3.66 -21.47
N SER A 55 -14.66 -4.87 -21.96
CA SER A 55 -13.38 -5.57 -21.82
C SER A 55 -12.96 -5.90 -20.37
N ALA A 56 -13.92 -5.91 -19.44
CA ALA A 56 -13.64 -6.28 -18.05
C ALA A 56 -13.47 -7.81 -17.89
N GLU A 57 -12.53 -8.22 -17.06
CA GLU A 57 -12.42 -9.60 -16.57
C GLU A 57 -13.42 -9.78 -15.41
N ILE A 58 -14.52 -10.48 -15.68
CA ILE A 58 -15.61 -10.65 -14.73
C ILE A 58 -15.31 -11.83 -13.82
N PHE A 59 -15.40 -11.63 -12.51
CA PHE A 59 -15.27 -12.66 -11.50
C PHE A 59 -16.60 -12.87 -10.78
N PRO A 60 -16.92 -14.11 -10.35
CA PRO A 60 -18.12 -14.38 -9.56
C PRO A 60 -18.12 -13.56 -8.26
N LYS A 61 -19.32 -13.14 -7.80
CA LYS A 61 -19.47 -12.49 -6.49
C LYS A 61 -19.08 -13.43 -5.34
N ASP A 62 -19.45 -14.71 -5.45
CA ASP A 62 -19.13 -15.77 -4.48
C ASP A 62 -17.70 -16.32 -4.70
N LYS A 63 -16.70 -15.43 -4.69
CA LYS A 63 -15.27 -15.79 -4.78
C LYS A 63 -14.61 -15.69 -3.41
N ASN A 64 -13.55 -16.46 -3.22
CA ASN A 64 -12.76 -16.47 -1.97
C ASN A 64 -11.72 -15.35 -1.88
N PHE A 65 -11.77 -14.34 -2.77
CA PHE A 65 -10.76 -13.30 -2.90
C PHE A 65 -11.42 -11.93 -3.08
N SER A 66 -10.85 -10.89 -2.50
CA SER A 66 -11.25 -9.52 -2.80
C SER A 66 -10.77 -9.11 -4.19
N ASP A 67 -11.40 -8.10 -4.78
CA ASP A 67 -10.98 -7.58 -6.10
C ASP A 67 -9.58 -6.98 -6.06
N THR A 68 -9.19 -6.35 -4.94
CA THR A 68 -7.81 -5.87 -4.74
C THR A 68 -6.81 -7.02 -4.73
N GLU A 69 -7.14 -8.16 -4.08
CA GLU A 69 -6.28 -9.35 -4.10
C GLU A 69 -6.14 -9.93 -5.51
N LEU A 70 -7.24 -10.01 -6.27
CA LEU A 70 -7.21 -10.44 -7.67
C LEU A 70 -6.37 -9.50 -8.53
N ALA A 71 -6.44 -8.18 -8.30
CA ALA A 71 -5.60 -7.20 -8.99
C ALA A 71 -4.11 -7.41 -8.71
N ILE A 72 -3.73 -7.72 -7.46
CA ILE A 72 -2.36 -8.07 -7.10
C ILE A 72 -1.91 -9.34 -7.81
N LYS A 73 -2.74 -10.41 -7.84
CA LYS A 73 -2.44 -11.65 -8.57
C LYS A 73 -2.23 -11.38 -10.07
N LYS A 74 -3.09 -10.54 -10.66
CA LYS A 74 -2.96 -10.11 -12.06
C LYS A 74 -1.66 -9.36 -12.29
N ALA A 75 -1.32 -8.40 -11.43
CA ALA A 75 -0.06 -7.64 -11.53
C ALA A 75 1.16 -8.58 -11.47
N VAL A 76 1.18 -9.54 -10.54
CA VAL A 76 2.24 -10.55 -10.44
C VAL A 76 2.34 -11.39 -11.71
N SER A 77 1.22 -11.84 -12.27
CA SER A 77 1.19 -12.62 -13.51
C SER A 77 1.71 -11.86 -14.73
N LEU A 78 1.63 -10.53 -14.70
CA LEU A 78 2.20 -9.63 -15.71
C LEU A 78 3.68 -9.34 -15.50
N GLY A 79 4.30 -9.86 -14.43
CA GLY A 79 5.72 -9.66 -14.10
C GLY A 79 5.99 -8.35 -13.34
N ALA A 80 5.03 -7.87 -12.54
CA ALA A 80 5.27 -6.75 -11.64
C ALA A 80 6.41 -7.05 -10.67
N THR A 81 7.27 -6.07 -10.43
CA THR A 81 8.27 -6.07 -9.36
C THR A 81 7.89 -5.09 -8.25
N GLU A 82 7.06 -4.09 -8.59
CA GLU A 82 6.55 -3.08 -7.69
C GLU A 82 5.07 -2.80 -7.99
N ILE A 83 4.28 -2.62 -6.94
CA ILE A 83 2.85 -2.31 -7.02
C ILE A 83 2.55 -1.12 -6.12
N ASP A 84 1.90 -0.08 -6.68
CA ASP A 84 1.29 0.99 -5.89
C ASP A 84 -0.23 0.84 -5.91
N ILE A 85 -0.83 0.65 -4.73
CA ILE A 85 -2.26 0.47 -4.54
C ILE A 85 -2.87 1.81 -4.11
N TYR A 86 -3.68 2.40 -4.97
CA TYR A 86 -4.38 3.66 -4.74
C TYR A 86 -5.83 3.42 -4.32
N PHE A 87 -6.38 4.34 -3.56
CA PHE A 87 -7.79 4.34 -3.16
C PHE A 87 -8.23 3.06 -2.46
N SER A 88 -7.35 2.52 -1.60
CA SER A 88 -7.61 1.28 -0.86
C SER A 88 -7.90 1.51 0.63
N LEU A 89 -7.82 2.76 1.09
CA LEU A 89 -8.18 3.19 2.44
C LEU A 89 -9.43 4.09 2.39
N GLY A 90 -10.05 4.31 3.54
CA GLY A 90 -11.32 5.04 3.66
C GLY A 90 -12.52 4.15 3.30
N GLY A 91 -13.59 4.25 4.08
CA GLY A 91 -14.81 3.51 3.90
C GLY A 91 -15.00 2.40 4.94
N ARG A 92 -15.12 1.15 4.51
CA ARG A 92 -15.30 0.02 5.43
C ARG A 92 -13.99 -0.37 6.11
N LEU A 93 -13.95 -0.31 7.43
CA LEU A 93 -12.77 -0.62 8.23
C LEU A 93 -12.21 -2.02 7.99
N ASP A 94 -13.10 -3.03 7.82
CA ASP A 94 -12.67 -4.41 7.50
C ASP A 94 -11.91 -4.47 6.18
N HIS A 95 -12.37 -3.79 5.12
CA HIS A 95 -11.67 -3.70 3.85
C HIS A 95 -10.31 -3.00 3.98
N GLU A 96 -10.22 -1.91 4.74
CA GLU A 96 -8.95 -1.21 4.98
C GLU A 96 -7.93 -2.12 5.66
N LEU A 97 -8.34 -2.81 6.73
CA LEU A 97 -7.48 -3.73 7.45
C LEU A 97 -7.00 -4.88 6.55
N PHE A 98 -7.88 -5.45 5.72
CA PHE A 98 -7.48 -6.48 4.77
C PHE A 98 -6.57 -5.92 3.67
N ASN A 99 -6.83 -4.74 3.13
CA ASN A 99 -5.96 -4.11 2.13
C ASN A 99 -4.54 -3.86 2.69
N ILE A 100 -4.42 -3.45 3.96
CA ILE A 100 -3.11 -3.33 4.62
C ILE A 100 -2.42 -4.72 4.72
N ASN A 101 -3.17 -5.78 5.04
CA ASN A 101 -2.62 -7.13 5.07
C ASN A 101 -2.19 -7.65 3.68
N LEU A 102 -2.79 -7.16 2.60
CA LEU A 102 -2.39 -7.50 1.24
C LEU A 102 -0.96 -7.04 0.90
N LEU A 103 -0.37 -6.09 1.63
CA LEU A 103 1.05 -5.77 1.51
C LEU A 103 1.93 -6.99 1.86
N LYS A 104 1.54 -7.76 2.88
CA LYS A 104 2.23 -9.03 3.22
C LYS A 104 2.01 -10.09 2.16
N TYR A 105 0.79 -10.17 1.63
CA TYR A 105 0.48 -11.08 0.54
C TYR A 105 1.34 -10.81 -0.70
N ALA A 106 1.45 -9.55 -1.15
CA ALA A 106 2.30 -9.15 -2.25
C ALA A 106 3.78 -9.50 -1.99
N LYS A 107 4.28 -9.21 -0.78
CA LYS A 107 5.65 -9.56 -0.37
C LYS A 107 5.91 -11.06 -0.44
N ASN A 108 4.96 -11.91 -0.03
CA ASN A 108 5.08 -13.36 -0.12
C ASN A 108 5.11 -13.86 -1.57
N LEU A 109 4.55 -13.09 -2.51
CA LEU A 109 4.63 -13.33 -3.96
C LEU A 109 5.91 -12.75 -4.59
N GLY A 110 6.82 -12.17 -3.79
CA GLY A 110 8.09 -11.61 -4.26
C GLY A 110 7.99 -10.21 -4.86
N VAL A 111 6.91 -9.47 -4.57
CA VAL A 111 6.66 -8.13 -5.10
C VAL A 111 6.62 -7.11 -3.97
N THR A 112 7.27 -5.96 -4.16
CA THR A 112 7.13 -4.82 -3.25
C THR A 112 5.81 -4.12 -3.53
N ALA A 113 5.02 -3.88 -2.48
CA ALA A 113 3.76 -3.15 -2.62
C ALA A 113 3.67 -1.99 -1.61
N ASN A 114 3.07 -0.89 -2.06
CA ASN A 114 2.76 0.27 -1.23
C ASN A 114 1.27 0.60 -1.35
N ILE A 115 0.67 1.12 -0.28
CA ILE A 115 -0.63 1.78 -0.33
C ILE A 115 -0.39 3.27 -0.34
N ILE A 116 -1.04 3.99 -1.28
CA ILE A 116 -0.93 5.44 -1.41
C ILE A 116 -2.34 6.04 -1.34
N SER A 117 -2.58 6.85 -0.32
CA SER A 117 -3.89 7.46 -0.07
C SER A 117 -3.74 8.91 0.40
N GLY A 118 -4.16 9.87 -0.41
CA GLY A 118 -3.92 11.29 -0.16
C GLY A 118 -2.42 11.59 -0.10
N ASN A 119 -1.96 12.02 1.07
CA ASN A 119 -0.55 12.25 1.38
C ASN A 119 0.09 11.10 2.19
N THR A 120 -0.62 10.01 2.40
CA THR A 120 -0.16 8.88 3.21
C THR A 120 0.39 7.77 2.32
N VAL A 121 1.58 7.30 2.65
CA VAL A 121 2.19 6.09 2.05
C VAL A 121 2.38 5.06 3.15
N VAL A 122 1.88 3.85 2.91
CA VAL A 122 2.04 2.69 3.80
C VAL A 122 2.82 1.60 3.07
N SER A 123 3.94 1.18 3.65
CA SER A 123 4.82 0.14 3.11
C SER A 123 5.10 -0.92 4.17
N LEU A 124 5.11 -2.19 3.80
CA LEU A 124 5.57 -3.27 4.69
C LEU A 124 7.06 -3.49 4.48
N ILE A 125 7.87 -3.13 5.48
CA ILE A 125 9.32 -3.16 5.40
C ILE A 125 9.95 -4.20 6.35
N SER A 126 11.12 -4.70 5.95
CA SER A 126 12.03 -5.55 6.75
C SER A 126 13.45 -5.40 6.21
N GLY A 127 14.44 -5.80 7.00
CA GLY A 127 15.84 -5.59 6.60
C GLY A 127 16.23 -4.10 6.62
N ASN A 128 16.97 -3.64 5.64
CA ASN A 128 17.44 -2.26 5.59
C ASN A 128 16.99 -1.54 4.30
N GLY A 129 16.74 -0.26 4.39
CA GLY A 129 16.37 0.56 3.24
C GLY A 129 16.25 2.04 3.56
N SER A 130 16.29 2.83 2.48
CA SER A 130 15.94 4.25 2.48
C SER A 130 14.52 4.43 1.96
N TYR A 131 13.78 5.34 2.58
CA TYR A 131 12.37 5.57 2.27
C TYR A 131 12.09 7.05 2.14
N LEU A 132 11.24 7.40 1.19
CA LEU A 132 10.77 8.78 1.03
C LEU A 132 9.98 9.20 2.26
N ALA A 133 10.26 10.39 2.72
CA ALA A 133 9.56 11.09 3.76
C ALA A 133 9.44 12.56 3.36
N LYS A 134 8.82 13.38 4.19
CA LYS A 134 8.83 14.84 4.02
C LYS A 134 9.26 15.47 5.32
N LYS A 135 10.32 16.27 5.26
CA LYS A 135 10.85 16.99 6.42
C LYS A 135 9.74 17.72 7.19
N GLY A 136 9.66 17.46 8.48
CA GLY A 136 8.66 18.04 9.39
C GLY A 136 7.37 17.22 9.50
N ASN A 137 7.13 16.25 8.62
CA ASN A 137 5.93 15.41 8.67
C ASN A 137 6.12 14.19 9.56
N ASN A 138 5.00 13.63 10.00
CA ASN A 138 5.00 12.45 10.84
C ASN A 138 5.45 11.20 10.08
N VAL A 139 6.10 10.32 10.82
CA VAL A 139 6.49 8.96 10.39
C VAL A 139 6.16 8.02 11.53
N SER A 140 5.49 6.91 11.24
CA SER A 140 5.18 5.88 12.24
C SER A 140 5.65 4.52 11.74
N LEU A 141 6.14 3.71 12.67
CA LEU A 141 6.50 2.31 12.42
C LEU A 141 5.59 1.43 13.28
N VAL A 142 4.63 0.76 12.64
CA VAL A 142 3.69 -0.12 13.35
C VAL A 142 4.19 -1.57 13.24
N PRO A 143 4.49 -2.28 14.34
CA PRO A 143 4.91 -3.67 14.28
C PRO A 143 3.87 -4.53 13.56
N PHE A 144 4.27 -5.20 12.47
CA PHE A 144 3.41 -6.12 11.74
C PHE A 144 3.57 -7.55 12.28
N SER A 145 4.79 -7.97 12.58
CA SER A 145 5.08 -9.15 13.40
C SER A 145 4.85 -8.88 14.88
N ASP A 146 4.87 -9.90 15.72
CA ASP A 146 4.66 -9.74 17.17
C ASP A 146 5.73 -8.84 17.81
N GLU A 147 6.97 -8.92 17.31
CA GLU A 147 8.08 -8.03 17.64
C GLU A 147 8.88 -7.72 16.36
N ALA A 148 9.40 -6.51 16.26
CA ALA A 148 10.40 -6.13 15.28
C ALA A 148 11.58 -5.44 15.98
N HIS A 149 12.83 -5.84 15.66
CA HIS A 149 14.03 -5.25 16.23
C HIS A 149 14.65 -4.26 15.23
N ILE A 150 14.48 -2.97 15.51
CA ILE A 150 15.06 -1.87 14.75
C ILE A 150 16.42 -1.56 15.35
N ILE A 151 17.50 -1.80 14.59
CA ILE A 151 18.87 -1.62 15.10
C ILE A 151 19.41 -0.23 14.79
N LYS A 152 18.90 0.45 13.75
CA LYS A 152 19.35 1.77 13.37
C LYS A 152 18.29 2.55 12.62
N SER A 153 18.24 3.84 12.86
CA SER A 153 17.49 4.79 12.05
C SER A 153 18.29 6.06 11.76
N LYS A 154 17.99 6.72 10.64
CA LYS A 154 18.52 8.06 10.31
C LYS A 154 17.38 8.91 9.75
N GLY A 155 17.49 10.22 9.93
CA GLY A 155 16.49 11.15 9.41
C GLY A 155 15.21 11.22 10.23
N LEU A 156 15.20 10.69 11.44
CA LEU A 156 14.11 10.77 12.41
C LEU A 156 14.48 11.68 13.58
N LYS A 157 13.51 12.45 14.09
CA LYS A 157 13.69 13.33 15.26
C LYS A 157 13.98 12.53 16.53
N TYR A 158 13.32 11.40 16.68
CA TYR A 158 13.52 10.46 17.78
C TYR A 158 14.19 9.20 17.20
N PRO A 159 15.53 9.04 17.38
CA PRO A 159 16.24 7.88 16.85
C PRO A 159 15.66 6.56 17.38
N LEU A 160 15.55 5.58 16.51
CA LEU A 160 15.06 4.24 16.84
C LEU A 160 16.23 3.23 16.82
N ASP A 161 17.32 3.57 17.52
CA ASP A 161 18.51 2.74 17.52
C ASP A 161 18.42 1.70 18.63
N ASN A 162 18.52 0.41 18.25
CA ASN A 162 18.39 -0.75 19.13
C ASN A 162 17.04 -0.81 19.88
N ILE A 163 15.95 -0.52 19.16
CA ILE A 163 14.58 -0.51 19.69
C ILE A 163 13.85 -1.80 19.32
N LYS A 164 13.19 -2.40 20.31
CA LYS A 164 12.19 -3.46 20.09
C LYS A 164 10.82 -2.81 19.99
N ALA A 165 10.22 -2.90 18.82
CA ALA A 165 8.85 -2.48 18.57
C ALA A 165 7.94 -3.70 18.74
N VAL A 166 7.09 -3.67 19.76
CA VAL A 166 6.22 -4.80 20.15
C VAL A 166 4.79 -4.52 19.74
N ARG A 167 4.11 -5.51 19.17
CA ARG A 167 2.70 -5.39 18.77
C ARG A 167 1.82 -5.06 19.98
N GLY A 168 0.97 -4.04 19.83
CA GLY A 168 0.12 -3.53 20.89
C GLY A 168 0.74 -2.37 21.68
N GLU A 169 2.02 -2.08 21.50
CA GLU A 169 2.67 -0.90 22.06
C GLU A 169 2.73 0.25 21.05
N THR A 170 2.86 1.48 21.54
CA THR A 170 2.81 2.69 20.71
C THR A 170 4.14 3.46 20.67
N LEU A 171 5.23 2.84 21.12
CA LEU A 171 6.56 3.47 21.25
C LEU A 171 7.04 4.12 19.93
N THR A 172 6.75 3.52 18.80
CA THR A 172 7.21 3.94 17.47
C THR A 172 6.18 4.75 16.67
N LEU A 173 5.13 5.23 17.35
CA LEU A 173 4.09 6.08 16.78
C LEU A 173 4.53 7.56 16.76
N SER A 174 4.16 8.28 15.72
CA SER A 174 4.29 9.75 15.61
C SER A 174 5.72 10.29 15.76
N ASN A 175 6.71 9.61 15.20
CA ASN A 175 8.02 10.19 14.96
C ASN A 175 7.92 11.31 13.90
N VAL A 176 8.97 12.08 13.71
CA VAL A 176 9.01 13.20 12.74
C VAL A 176 10.23 13.05 11.85
N ALA A 177 10.05 13.17 10.54
CA ALA A 177 11.15 13.21 9.59
C ALA A 177 11.94 14.51 9.72
N THR A 178 13.27 14.44 9.76
CA THR A 178 14.17 15.59 9.79
C THR A 178 14.73 15.95 8.41
N CYS A 179 14.50 15.08 7.42
CA CYS A 179 14.88 15.24 6.01
C CYS A 179 13.87 14.50 5.10
N ASP A 180 14.00 14.66 3.79
CA ASP A 180 13.06 14.11 2.81
C ASP A 180 13.34 12.61 2.48
N GLU A 181 14.36 12.03 3.08
CA GLU A 181 14.68 10.61 3.04
C GLU A 181 15.06 10.13 4.44
N ILE A 182 14.48 9.01 4.87
CA ILE A 182 14.81 8.35 6.12
C ILE A 182 15.43 6.98 5.83
N TYR A 183 16.32 6.53 6.72
CA TYR A 183 16.92 5.19 6.66
C TYR A 183 16.48 4.39 7.89
N ILE A 184 16.04 3.16 7.66
CA ILE A 184 15.65 2.22 8.72
C ILE A 184 16.36 0.88 8.48
N GLU A 185 16.90 0.30 9.55
CA GLU A 185 17.54 -1.00 9.55
C GLU A 185 16.89 -1.89 10.61
N ILE A 186 16.32 -3.02 10.16
CA ILE A 186 15.55 -3.98 10.96
C ILE A 186 16.31 -5.30 10.95
N ALA A 187 16.75 -5.76 12.12
CA ALA A 187 17.45 -7.04 12.26
C ALA A 187 16.50 -8.24 12.18
N SER A 188 15.29 -8.09 12.72
CA SER A 188 14.26 -9.15 12.70
C SER A 188 12.86 -8.54 12.75
N GLY A 189 11.88 -9.30 12.25
CA GLY A 189 10.48 -8.87 12.19
C GLY A 189 10.18 -7.99 10.99
N GLU A 190 8.94 -7.49 10.96
CA GLU A 190 8.39 -6.64 9.91
C GLU A 190 7.60 -5.50 10.54
N VAL A 191 7.65 -4.33 9.94
CA VAL A 191 6.86 -3.16 10.36
C VAL A 191 6.14 -2.54 9.18
N LEU A 192 4.96 -1.99 9.43
CA LEU A 192 4.35 -1.03 8.50
C LEU A 192 5.00 0.32 8.74
N LEU A 193 5.71 0.80 7.75
CA LEU A 193 6.20 2.17 7.70
C LEU A 193 5.09 3.05 7.12
N ILE A 194 4.66 4.04 7.87
CA ILE A 194 3.63 5.01 7.48
C ILE A 194 4.28 6.38 7.42
N CYS A 195 4.37 6.92 6.21
CA CYS A 195 4.91 8.25 5.94
C CYS A 195 3.80 9.19 5.46
N PHE A 196 3.81 10.42 5.95
CA PHE A 196 2.94 11.50 5.46
C PHE A 196 3.80 12.44 4.60
N LEU A 197 3.51 12.50 3.29
CA LEU A 197 4.28 13.25 2.28
C LEU A 197 3.73 14.66 2.01
#